data_3f00807024f84c12f3dcafe3159ab401
#
_entry.id   3f00807024f84c12f3dcafe3159ab401
#
_cell.length_a   1.000
_cell.length_b   1.000
_cell.length_c   1.000
_cell.angle_alpha   90.00
_cell.angle_beta   90.00
_cell.angle_gamma   90.00
#
_symmetry.space_group_name_H-M   'P 1'
#
loop_
_entity.id
_entity.type
_entity.pdbx_description
1 polymer ?
#
loop_
_entity_poly.entity_id
_entity_poly.type
_entity_poly.pdbx_seq_one_letter_code
_entity_poly.pdbx_strand_id
1 'polypeptide(L)'
;MTDEDAIGDILVPAEDLARRVHELAAEISSDYAGKDLVLIGVLKGAVFFLSDLMRDLAIPCEVDFMAVASYGSATKSSGVVRILKDLDAVIEGRDVLIVEDIVDSGLTLQYLLRNLGARDPRSLEVCALLIKPERRKVDLHTRYVGFEIPDRFAIGYGLDHGERYRNLPYVAALRE
;
A
#
# COMPACT_ATOMS: atom_id res chain seq x y z
N MET A 1 -22.79 -15.70 13.75
CA MET A 1 -22.08 -15.55 12.47
C MET A 1 -20.65 -15.97 12.72
N THR A 2 -20.19 -17.05 12.08
CA THR A 2 -18.79 -17.49 12.20
C THR A 2 -17.89 -16.52 11.41
N ASP A 3 -16.60 -16.48 11.73
CA ASP A 3 -15.65 -15.61 10.98
C ASP A 3 -15.63 -15.93 9.47
N GLU A 4 -15.96 -17.17 9.07
CA GLU A 4 -16.10 -17.59 7.67
C GLU A 4 -17.34 -16.99 6.99
N ASP A 5 -18.43 -16.78 7.73
CA ASP A 5 -19.65 -16.17 7.18
C ASP A 5 -19.46 -14.70 6.77
N ALA A 6 -18.44 -14.04 7.32
CA ALA A 6 -18.13 -12.65 7.01
C ALA A 6 -17.34 -12.46 5.71
N ILE A 7 -16.75 -13.54 5.16
CA ILE A 7 -15.99 -13.48 3.91
C ILE A 7 -16.97 -13.56 2.73
N GLY A 8 -16.96 -12.53 1.89
CA GLY A 8 -17.75 -12.47 0.66
C GLY A 8 -16.97 -12.94 -0.56
N ASP A 9 -17.28 -12.33 -1.71
CA ASP A 9 -16.65 -12.69 -2.98
C ASP A 9 -15.14 -12.43 -2.96
N ILE A 10 -14.36 -13.33 -3.55
CA ILE A 10 -12.94 -13.11 -3.78
C ILE A 10 -12.79 -12.04 -4.87
N LEU A 11 -12.15 -10.93 -4.53
CA LEU A 11 -11.86 -9.82 -5.45
C LEU A 11 -10.57 -10.06 -6.22
N VAL A 12 -9.54 -10.59 -5.55
CA VAL A 12 -8.26 -10.95 -6.17
C VAL A 12 -7.78 -12.29 -5.60
N PRO A 13 -7.73 -13.35 -6.40
CA PRO A 13 -7.20 -14.65 -5.98
C PRO A 13 -5.71 -14.61 -5.59
N ALA A 14 -5.27 -15.56 -4.77
CA ALA A 14 -3.88 -15.64 -4.32
C ALA A 14 -2.87 -15.79 -5.46
N GLU A 15 -3.20 -16.60 -6.47
CA GLU A 15 -2.36 -16.80 -7.66
C GLU A 15 -2.23 -15.52 -8.50
N ASP A 16 -3.28 -14.71 -8.59
CA ASP A 16 -3.23 -13.43 -9.31
C ASP A 16 -2.39 -12.40 -8.53
N LEU A 17 -2.50 -12.38 -7.19
CA LEU A 17 -1.64 -11.56 -6.34
C LEU A 17 -0.16 -11.91 -6.56
N ALA A 18 0.20 -13.20 -6.49
CA ALA A 18 1.57 -13.64 -6.66
C ALA A 18 2.12 -13.27 -8.04
N ARG A 19 1.36 -13.49 -9.10
CA ARG A 19 1.74 -13.13 -10.47
C ARG A 19 1.96 -11.63 -10.60
N ARG A 20 1.02 -10.80 -10.13
CA ARG A 20 1.11 -9.35 -10.27
C ARG A 20 2.23 -8.75 -9.44
N VAL A 21 2.47 -9.25 -8.24
CA VAL A 21 3.60 -8.84 -7.40
C VAL A 21 4.93 -9.10 -8.12
N HIS A 22 5.07 -10.28 -8.75
CA HIS A 22 6.25 -10.62 -9.53
C HIS A 22 6.44 -9.67 -10.74
N GLU A 23 5.37 -9.34 -11.47
CA GLU A 23 5.41 -8.38 -12.58
C GLU A 23 5.84 -6.98 -12.09
N LEU A 24 5.25 -6.49 -10.99
CA LEU A 24 5.61 -5.21 -10.39
C LEU A 24 7.06 -5.17 -9.94
N ALA A 25 7.55 -6.26 -9.34
CA ALA A 25 8.95 -6.38 -8.93
C ALA A 25 9.91 -6.30 -10.13
N ALA A 26 9.55 -6.90 -11.27
CA ALA A 26 10.34 -6.82 -12.49
C ALA A 26 10.37 -5.39 -13.07
N GLU A 27 9.22 -4.70 -13.12
CA GLU A 27 9.12 -3.30 -13.56
C GLU A 27 9.97 -2.39 -12.67
N ILE A 28 9.81 -2.50 -11.34
CA ILE A 28 10.56 -1.70 -10.36
C ILE A 28 12.05 -1.99 -10.44
N SER A 29 12.46 -3.25 -10.57
CA SER A 29 13.86 -3.62 -10.71
C SER A 29 14.51 -3.01 -11.93
N SER A 30 13.78 -2.93 -13.04
CA SER A 30 14.25 -2.26 -14.26
C SER A 30 14.38 -0.74 -14.09
N ASP A 31 13.35 -0.11 -13.53
CA ASP A 31 13.28 1.36 -13.38
C ASP A 31 14.29 1.91 -12.36
N TYR A 32 14.61 1.12 -11.35
CA TYR A 32 15.53 1.49 -10.26
C TYR A 32 16.90 0.81 -10.34
N ALA A 33 17.25 0.20 -11.47
CA ALA A 33 18.57 -0.39 -11.66
C ALA A 33 19.68 0.65 -11.45
N GLY A 34 20.63 0.36 -10.57
CA GLY A 34 21.74 1.24 -10.22
C GLY A 34 21.38 2.44 -9.35
N LYS A 35 20.14 2.50 -8.83
CA LYS A 35 19.69 3.57 -7.93
C LYS A 35 19.73 3.12 -6.47
N ASP A 36 19.79 4.10 -5.56
CA ASP A 36 19.73 3.89 -4.12
C ASP A 36 18.26 3.88 -3.66
N LEU A 37 17.61 2.71 -3.80
CA LEU A 37 16.18 2.55 -3.56
C LEU A 37 15.87 2.29 -2.09
N VAL A 38 14.97 3.10 -1.53
CA VAL A 38 14.33 2.89 -0.23
C VAL A 38 12.85 2.58 -0.43
N LEU A 39 12.41 1.41 0.02
CA LEU A 39 11.00 1.05 0.11
C LEU A 39 10.45 1.50 1.45
N ILE A 40 9.34 2.23 1.44
CA ILE A 40 8.64 2.66 2.65
C ILE A 40 7.29 1.96 2.70
N GLY A 41 7.16 1.00 3.61
CA GLY A 41 5.90 0.31 3.87
C GLY A 41 5.02 1.09 4.85
N VAL A 42 3.75 1.23 4.52
CA VAL A 42 2.78 1.86 5.43
C VAL A 42 2.08 0.79 6.26
N LEU A 43 2.40 0.76 7.54
CA LEU A 43 1.87 -0.21 8.50
C LEU A 43 0.39 0.04 8.81
N LYS A 44 -0.40 -0.99 9.10
CA LYS A 44 0.02 -2.43 9.12
C LYS A 44 -0.24 -3.11 7.77
N GLY A 45 -1.20 -2.60 7.00
CA GLY A 45 -1.80 -3.27 5.85
C GLY A 45 -0.82 -3.66 4.74
N ALA A 46 0.20 -2.83 4.50
CA ALA A 46 1.17 -3.07 3.43
C ALA A 46 2.22 -4.16 3.75
N VAL A 47 2.24 -4.73 4.96
CA VAL A 47 3.33 -5.62 5.39
C VAL A 47 3.48 -6.86 4.52
N PHE A 48 2.38 -7.50 4.11
CA PHE A 48 2.41 -8.70 3.26
C PHE A 48 2.86 -8.35 1.84
N PHE A 49 2.25 -7.34 1.26
CA PHE A 49 2.60 -6.87 -0.08
C PHE A 49 4.06 -6.43 -0.16
N LEU A 50 4.53 -5.62 0.78
CA LEU A 50 5.92 -5.18 0.84
C LEU A 50 6.88 -6.36 0.97
N SER A 51 6.57 -7.33 1.83
CA SER A 51 7.40 -8.53 2.05
C SER A 51 7.55 -9.34 0.78
N ASP A 52 6.45 -9.60 0.07
CA ASP A 52 6.50 -10.38 -1.17
C ASP A 52 7.18 -9.58 -2.29
N LEU A 53 6.86 -8.29 -2.43
CA LEU A 53 7.48 -7.41 -3.42
C LEU A 53 9.01 -7.36 -3.27
N MET A 54 9.51 -7.10 -2.06
CA MET A 54 10.96 -6.97 -1.83
C MET A 54 11.72 -8.28 -2.06
N ARG A 55 11.09 -9.43 -1.83
CA ARG A 55 11.70 -10.74 -2.09
C ARG A 55 11.83 -11.07 -3.58
N ASP A 56 10.96 -10.49 -4.40
CA ASP A 56 10.96 -10.66 -5.85
C ASP A 56 11.80 -9.60 -6.58
N LEU A 57 12.26 -8.53 -5.90
CA LEU A 57 13.14 -7.54 -6.50
C LEU A 57 14.49 -8.14 -6.85
N ALA A 58 14.97 -7.87 -8.06
CA ALA A 58 16.29 -8.28 -8.55
C ALA A 58 17.41 -7.27 -8.23
N ILE A 59 17.10 -6.20 -7.50
CA ILE A 59 18.04 -5.13 -7.12
C ILE A 59 18.09 -5.02 -5.60
N PRO A 60 19.21 -4.57 -5.01
CA PRO A 60 19.28 -4.27 -3.59
C PRO A 60 18.38 -3.08 -3.26
N CYS A 61 17.73 -3.14 -2.10
CA CYS A 61 16.92 -2.05 -1.58
C CYS A 61 17.02 -1.99 -0.06
N GLU A 62 16.84 -0.79 0.50
CA GLU A 62 16.61 -0.61 1.92
C GLU A 62 15.11 -0.58 2.20
N VAL A 63 14.68 -1.03 3.37
CA VAL A 63 13.29 -1.05 3.79
C VAL A 63 13.14 -0.28 5.09
N ASP A 64 12.15 0.60 5.12
CA ASP A 64 11.72 1.29 6.33
C ASP A 64 10.18 1.32 6.40
N PHE A 65 9.65 1.70 7.54
CA PHE A 65 8.22 1.68 7.80
C PHE A 65 7.72 3.01 8.36
N MET A 66 6.52 3.37 7.96
CA MET A 66 5.73 4.41 8.63
C MET A 66 4.44 3.82 9.15
N ALA A 67 3.95 4.35 10.26
CA ALA A 67 2.60 4.09 10.74
C ALA A 67 1.88 5.43 10.88
N VAL A 68 0.66 5.49 10.32
CA VAL A 68 -0.19 6.68 10.38
C VAL A 68 -1.58 6.30 10.84
N ALA A 69 -2.25 7.21 11.53
CA ALA A 69 -3.66 7.11 11.84
C ALA A 69 -4.41 8.26 11.17
N SER A 70 -5.50 7.92 10.51
CA SER A 70 -6.44 8.90 9.98
C SER A 70 -7.53 9.18 11.01
N TYR A 71 -7.84 10.46 11.24
CA TYR A 71 -8.96 10.87 12.09
C TYR A 71 -10.25 10.98 11.25
N GLY A 72 -11.28 10.29 11.70
CA GLY A 72 -12.60 10.27 11.08
C GLY A 72 -13.35 9.00 11.40
N SER A 73 -14.68 9.01 11.25
CA SER A 73 -15.48 7.77 11.30
C SER A 73 -15.13 6.91 10.09
N ALA A 74 -15.35 5.59 10.20
CA ALA A 74 -15.08 4.61 9.14
C ALA A 74 -15.68 4.97 7.77
N THR A 75 -16.63 5.92 7.73
CA THR A 75 -17.33 6.39 6.54
C THR A 75 -16.92 7.80 6.06
N LYS A 76 -16.17 8.58 6.86
CA LYS A 76 -15.74 9.94 6.51
C LYS A 76 -14.30 10.18 6.97
N SER A 77 -13.35 10.02 6.07
CA SER A 77 -11.99 10.52 6.27
C SER A 77 -12.03 12.04 6.35
N SER A 78 -11.56 12.60 7.47
CA SER A 78 -11.48 14.06 7.68
C SER A 78 -10.26 14.69 6.98
N GLY A 79 -9.38 13.87 6.40
CA GLY A 79 -8.10 14.32 5.84
C GLY A 79 -7.04 14.64 6.90
N VAL A 80 -7.36 14.53 8.18
CA VAL A 80 -6.40 14.72 9.27
C VAL A 80 -5.65 13.43 9.49
N VAL A 81 -4.32 13.46 9.34
CA VAL A 81 -3.42 12.33 9.49
C VAL A 81 -2.43 12.62 10.61
N ARG A 82 -2.22 11.64 11.48
CA ARG A 82 -1.21 11.66 12.53
C ARG A 82 -0.17 10.59 12.28
N ILE A 83 1.10 10.96 12.34
CA ILE A 83 2.21 10.00 12.30
C ILE A 83 2.35 9.35 13.67
N LEU A 84 2.23 8.02 13.72
CA LEU A 84 2.42 7.19 14.93
C LEU A 84 3.85 6.67 15.01
N LYS A 85 4.43 6.29 13.86
CA LYS A 85 5.84 5.93 13.69
C LYS A 85 6.36 6.64 12.46
N ASP A 86 7.46 7.36 12.63
CA ASP A 86 8.19 7.98 11.53
C ASP A 86 9.34 7.10 11.05
N LEU A 87 9.97 7.47 9.94
CA LEU A 87 11.14 6.79 9.38
C LEU A 87 12.32 6.84 10.35
N ASP A 88 13.09 5.77 10.38
CA ASP A 88 14.40 5.72 11.01
C ASP A 88 15.50 6.15 10.02
N ALA A 89 15.28 5.89 8.72
CA ALA A 89 16.22 6.23 7.65
C ALA A 89 16.15 7.71 7.24
N VAL A 90 17.30 8.25 6.84
CA VAL A 90 17.39 9.53 6.15
C VAL A 90 17.17 9.29 4.66
N ILE A 91 16.19 10.00 4.06
CA ILE A 91 15.80 9.82 2.67
C ILE A 91 16.27 10.95 1.74
N GLU A 92 16.91 11.98 2.26
CA GLU A 92 17.46 13.08 1.47
C GLU A 92 18.38 12.56 0.35
N GLY A 93 18.11 12.97 -0.88
CA GLY A 93 18.89 12.58 -2.07
C GLY A 93 18.74 11.12 -2.51
N ARG A 94 17.88 10.33 -1.87
CA ARG A 94 17.63 8.91 -2.19
C ARG A 94 16.38 8.72 -3.05
N ASP A 95 16.31 7.61 -3.76
CA ASP A 95 15.13 7.23 -4.52
C ASP A 95 14.15 6.48 -3.61
N VAL A 96 12.95 7.03 -3.43
CA VAL A 96 11.96 6.54 -2.46
C VAL A 96 10.72 6.02 -3.17
N LEU A 97 10.30 4.83 -2.78
CA LEU A 97 9.06 4.20 -3.24
C LEU A 97 8.17 3.89 -2.04
N ILE A 98 7.03 4.58 -1.93
CA ILE A 98 6.00 4.27 -0.93
C ILE A 98 5.25 3.02 -1.40
N VAL A 99 5.14 2.03 -0.51
CA VAL A 99 4.40 0.79 -0.76
C VAL A 99 3.14 0.80 0.10
N GLU A 100 1.98 0.83 -0.58
CA GLU A 100 0.65 0.86 0.03
C GLU A 100 -0.13 -0.40 -0.33
N ASP A 101 -0.92 -0.88 0.62
CA ASP A 101 -1.88 -1.97 0.41
C ASP A 101 -3.06 -1.51 -0.44
N ILE A 102 -3.66 -0.37 -0.10
CA ILE A 102 -4.81 0.17 -0.80
C ILE A 102 -4.82 1.70 -0.80
N VAL A 103 -5.11 2.28 -1.95
CA VAL A 103 -5.44 3.71 -2.09
C VAL A 103 -6.94 3.84 -2.27
N ASP A 104 -7.61 4.31 -1.22
CA ASP A 104 -9.05 4.54 -1.18
C ASP A 104 -9.36 6.01 -1.59
N SER A 105 -9.57 6.92 -0.65
CA SER A 105 -9.79 8.34 -0.96
C SER A 105 -8.55 9.06 -1.49
N GLY A 106 -7.37 8.56 -1.18
CA GLY A 106 -6.08 9.17 -1.50
C GLY A 106 -5.60 10.24 -0.52
N LEU A 107 -6.40 10.62 0.47
CA LEU A 107 -6.05 11.69 1.42
C LEU A 107 -4.85 11.35 2.30
N THR A 108 -4.77 10.11 2.78
CA THR A 108 -3.60 9.64 3.56
C THR A 108 -2.34 9.65 2.71
N LEU A 109 -2.41 9.14 1.49
CA LEU A 109 -1.29 9.13 0.58
C LEU A 109 -0.84 10.55 0.18
N GLN A 110 -1.78 11.47 -0.05
CA GLN A 110 -1.47 12.87 -0.31
C GLN A 110 -0.68 13.50 0.84
N TYR A 111 -1.08 13.21 2.08
CA TYR A 111 -0.35 13.66 3.26
C TYR A 111 1.08 13.08 3.30
N LEU A 112 1.23 11.77 3.07
CA LEU A 112 2.54 11.11 3.05
C LEU A 112 3.45 11.68 1.96
N LEU A 113 2.95 11.86 0.74
CA LEU A 113 3.71 12.45 -0.36
C LEU A 113 4.20 13.87 -0.03
N ARG A 114 3.36 14.69 0.59
CA ARG A 114 3.74 16.03 1.03
C ARG A 114 4.79 16.00 2.15
N ASN A 115 4.60 15.15 3.15
CA ASN A 115 5.51 15.02 4.29
C ASN A 115 6.89 14.50 3.86
N LEU A 116 6.90 13.43 3.06
CA LEU A 116 8.15 12.82 2.60
C LEU A 116 8.84 13.66 1.53
N GLY A 117 8.07 14.31 0.65
CA GLY A 117 8.61 15.24 -0.35
C GLY A 117 9.35 16.42 0.27
N ALA A 118 8.92 16.90 1.44
CA ALA A 118 9.59 17.97 2.17
C ALA A 118 10.96 17.57 2.77
N ARG A 119 11.33 16.29 2.68
CA ARG A 119 12.62 15.74 3.13
C ARG A 119 13.66 15.60 1.99
N ASP A 120 13.38 16.24 0.85
CA ASP A 120 14.26 16.32 -0.31
C ASP A 120 14.78 14.96 -0.85
N PRO A 121 13.92 13.95 -1.05
CA PRO A 121 14.33 12.74 -1.75
C PRO A 121 14.69 13.07 -3.22
N ARG A 122 15.56 12.26 -3.84
CA ARG A 122 15.88 12.40 -5.27
C ARG A 122 14.67 12.10 -6.14
N SER A 123 13.91 11.08 -5.77
CA SER A 123 12.60 10.75 -6.36
C SER A 123 11.66 10.23 -5.29
N LEU A 124 10.37 10.42 -5.51
CA LEU A 124 9.32 9.95 -4.59
C LEU A 124 8.15 9.46 -5.44
N GLU A 125 7.94 8.15 -5.45
CA GLU A 125 6.91 7.47 -6.22
C GLU A 125 6.09 6.56 -5.33
N VAL A 126 4.98 6.04 -5.88
CA VAL A 126 4.02 5.18 -5.17
C VAL A 126 3.82 3.88 -5.93
N CYS A 127 3.85 2.79 -5.18
CA CYS A 127 3.40 1.46 -5.58
C CYS A 127 2.22 1.05 -4.69
N ALA A 128 1.03 0.96 -5.25
CA ALA A 128 -0.18 0.52 -4.55
C ALA A 128 -0.62 -0.84 -5.08
N LEU A 129 -0.88 -1.79 -4.16
CA LEU A 129 -1.43 -3.08 -4.56
C LEU A 129 -2.85 -2.92 -5.10
N LEU A 130 -3.67 -2.18 -4.39
CA LEU A 130 -5.07 -1.96 -4.74
C LEU A 130 -5.38 -0.46 -4.85
N ILE A 131 -6.23 -0.12 -5.82
CA ILE A 131 -6.84 1.21 -5.90
C ILE A 131 -8.35 1.08 -6.08
N LYS A 132 -9.08 2.06 -5.53
CA LYS A 132 -10.52 2.25 -5.73
C LYS A 132 -10.77 3.54 -6.51
N PRO A 133 -10.85 3.51 -7.83
CA PRO A 133 -10.99 4.72 -8.65
C PRO A 133 -12.22 5.55 -8.28
N GLU A 134 -13.34 4.88 -7.97
CA GLU A 134 -14.63 5.51 -7.64
C GLU A 134 -14.60 6.31 -6.32
N ARG A 135 -13.70 5.97 -5.40
CA ARG A 135 -13.59 6.65 -4.09
C ARG A 135 -12.56 7.77 -4.05
N ARG A 136 -11.80 7.93 -5.10
CA ARG A 136 -10.72 8.91 -5.17
C ARG A 136 -11.25 10.33 -5.00
N LYS A 137 -10.76 11.06 -4.00
CA LYS A 137 -11.10 12.46 -3.71
C LYS A 137 -10.04 13.45 -4.17
N VAL A 138 -8.85 12.97 -4.42
CA VAL A 138 -7.70 13.77 -4.83
C VAL A 138 -7.03 13.13 -6.04
N ASP A 139 -6.55 13.95 -6.95
CA ASP A 139 -5.77 13.47 -8.08
C ASP A 139 -4.32 13.22 -7.64
N LEU A 140 -3.96 11.94 -7.59
CA LEU A 140 -2.63 11.48 -7.21
C LEU A 140 -2.08 10.55 -8.29
N HIS A 141 -0.85 10.80 -8.69
CA HIS A 141 -0.13 9.89 -9.54
C HIS A 141 0.33 8.68 -8.72
N THR A 142 -0.11 7.49 -9.13
CA THR A 142 0.35 6.21 -8.60
C THR A 142 1.09 5.51 -9.73
N ARG A 143 2.41 5.45 -9.63
CA ARG A 143 3.25 4.96 -10.74
C ARG A 143 3.05 3.47 -11.00
N TYR A 144 2.97 2.68 -9.93
CA TYR A 144 2.77 1.24 -10.01
C TYR A 144 1.46 0.88 -9.33
N VAL A 145 0.61 0.17 -10.04
CA VAL A 145 -0.71 -0.28 -9.56
C VAL A 145 -0.84 -1.77 -9.76
N GLY A 146 -1.19 -2.48 -8.70
CA GLY A 146 -1.49 -3.90 -8.80
C GLY A 146 -2.83 -4.16 -9.47
N PHE A 147 -3.92 -3.76 -8.80
CA PHE A 147 -5.29 -4.02 -9.26
C PHE A 147 -6.21 -2.83 -8.98
N GLU A 148 -7.16 -2.62 -9.86
CA GLU A 148 -8.34 -1.81 -9.59
C GLU A 148 -9.45 -2.69 -9.03
N ILE A 149 -10.06 -2.29 -7.92
CA ILE A 149 -11.17 -3.01 -7.31
C ILE A 149 -12.41 -2.10 -7.17
N PRO A 150 -13.62 -2.69 -7.16
CA PRO A 150 -14.85 -1.93 -6.95
C PRO A 150 -14.92 -1.33 -5.54
N ASP A 151 -15.86 -0.40 -5.33
CA ASP A 151 -16.10 0.20 -4.02
C ASP A 151 -16.81 -0.78 -3.08
N ARG A 152 -16.09 -1.78 -2.64
CA ARG A 152 -16.49 -2.73 -1.59
C ARG A 152 -15.45 -2.74 -0.49
N PHE A 153 -15.85 -3.08 0.74
CA PHE A 153 -14.90 -3.19 1.84
C PHE A 153 -14.02 -4.43 1.63
N ALA A 154 -12.73 -4.21 1.41
CA ALA A 154 -11.76 -5.27 1.11
C ALA A 154 -11.04 -5.76 2.37
N ILE A 155 -10.87 -7.08 2.49
CA ILE A 155 -10.14 -7.77 3.56
C ILE A 155 -9.17 -8.79 2.95
N GLY A 156 -8.17 -9.17 3.72
CA GLY A 156 -7.17 -10.17 3.33
C GLY A 156 -5.89 -9.57 2.74
N TYR A 157 -4.86 -10.37 2.70
CA TYR A 157 -3.52 -10.01 2.23
C TYR A 157 -2.98 -8.72 2.87
N GLY A 158 -3.15 -8.61 4.19
CA GLY A 158 -2.78 -7.45 4.99
C GLY A 158 -3.93 -6.53 5.38
N LEU A 159 -5.00 -6.48 4.58
CA LEU A 159 -6.20 -5.70 4.87
C LEU A 159 -7.04 -6.34 5.96
N ASP A 160 -7.63 -5.54 6.83
CA ASP A 160 -8.39 -6.02 7.97
C ASP A 160 -9.80 -5.45 8.08
N HIS A 161 -10.58 -6.12 8.94
CA HIS A 161 -11.76 -5.57 9.58
C HIS A 161 -11.70 -5.92 11.08
N GLY A 162 -11.59 -4.89 11.91
CA GLY A 162 -11.45 -5.08 13.38
C GLY A 162 -10.21 -5.89 13.79
N GLU A 163 -9.07 -5.68 13.14
CA GLU A 163 -7.80 -6.39 13.33
C GLU A 163 -7.83 -7.88 12.92
N ARG A 164 -8.86 -8.32 12.20
CA ARG A 164 -9.00 -9.69 11.71
C ARG A 164 -8.82 -9.74 10.19
N TYR A 165 -8.63 -10.93 9.64
CA TYR A 165 -8.56 -11.28 8.22
C TYR A 165 -7.29 -10.89 7.49
N ARG A 166 -6.32 -10.19 8.09
CA ARG A 166 -5.04 -9.85 7.43
C ARG A 166 -4.29 -11.07 6.89
N ASN A 167 -4.47 -12.22 7.52
CA ASN A 167 -3.78 -13.48 7.21
C ASN A 167 -4.39 -14.27 6.04
N LEU A 168 -5.51 -13.83 5.46
CA LEU A 168 -6.04 -14.48 4.26
C LEU A 168 -5.06 -14.32 3.10
N PRO A 169 -4.81 -15.39 2.31
CA PRO A 169 -3.82 -15.33 1.22
C PRO A 169 -4.34 -14.65 -0.05
N TYR A 170 -5.57 -14.19 -0.05
CA TYR A 170 -6.27 -13.53 -1.14
C TYR A 170 -6.94 -12.24 -0.64
N VAL A 171 -7.43 -11.42 -1.55
CA VAL A 171 -8.28 -10.27 -1.23
C VAL A 171 -9.74 -10.64 -1.50
N ALA A 172 -10.59 -10.44 -0.51
CA ALA A 172 -12.03 -10.66 -0.62
C ALA A 172 -12.81 -9.40 -0.19
N ALA A 173 -14.07 -9.33 -0.61
CA ALA A 173 -15.00 -8.35 -0.06
C ALA A 173 -15.52 -8.85 1.29
N LEU A 174 -15.66 -7.94 2.26
CA LEU A 174 -16.42 -8.23 3.47
C LEU A 174 -17.90 -8.37 3.10
N ARG A 175 -18.56 -9.39 3.63
CA ARG A 175 -20.00 -9.57 3.46
C ARG A 175 -20.75 -8.58 4.35
N GLU A 176 -21.67 -7.82 3.77
CA GLU A 176 -22.56 -6.89 4.48
C GLU A 176 -23.69 -7.62 5.23
#